data_096e5acefe46a72150043a3a3e692dac
#
_entry.id   096e5acefe46a72150043a3a3e692dac
#
_cell.length_a   1.000
_cell.length_b   1.000
_cell.length_c   1.000
_cell.angle_alpha   90.00
_cell.angle_beta   90.00
_cell.angle_gamma   90.00
#
_symmetry.space_group_name_H-M   'P 1'
#
loop_
_entity.id
_entity.type
_entity.pdbx_description
1 polymer ?
#
loop_
_entity_poly.entity_id
_entity_poly.type
_entity_poly.pdbx_seq_one_letter_code
_entity_poly.pdbx_strand_id
1 'polypeptide(L)'
;MKRKIICLVAILSLLFVGLIAAIAINANANKPISTKPVTTISEAYIPSESSTSVIETEPEEEIIILENVEVERVEPTTLEEANTALENAIFRKDTTASVYEGLLLLGYTEEHLAVAMAKTDLQNAEEDVEYYTEQQLIRQEEENWRMRAEEYPVATQAWLYMKNELGFSDIVCAGVMGNMMAECGGCWTSDLDWDVRSYSGYGMIQWLDGRKQQLFSIYGDNPSVENQLDFMKDELYGTNGVTKQVTDSQLDKIINAETPEDCAYAFACYYERCGEGHRWVRRDYARRAYEYFVG
;
A
#
# COMPACT_ATOMS: atom_id res chain seq x y z
N MET A 1 19.42 -2.89 -23.62
CA MET A 1 20.08 -3.25 -22.35
C MET A 1 19.16 -3.09 -21.14
N LYS A 2 18.43 -1.98 -20.97
CA LYS A 2 17.54 -1.73 -19.80
C LYS A 2 16.47 -2.80 -19.53
N ARG A 3 15.79 -3.35 -20.56
CA ARG A 3 14.79 -4.42 -20.36
C ARG A 3 15.32 -5.75 -19.84
N LYS A 4 16.57 -6.09 -20.12
CA LYS A 4 17.21 -7.33 -19.59
C LYS A 4 17.61 -7.20 -18.11
N ILE A 5 17.90 -5.99 -17.65
CA ILE A 5 18.25 -5.72 -16.24
C ILE A 5 16.99 -5.78 -15.36
N ILE A 6 15.86 -5.27 -15.85
CA ILE A 6 14.56 -5.32 -15.12
C ILE A 6 14.09 -6.77 -14.93
N CYS A 7 14.20 -7.61 -15.97
CA CYS A 7 13.89 -9.04 -15.84
C CYS A 7 14.83 -9.77 -14.86
N LEU A 8 16.10 -9.42 -14.82
CA LEU A 8 17.06 -10.05 -13.92
C LEU A 8 16.81 -9.68 -12.45
N VAL A 9 16.44 -8.42 -12.19
CA VAL A 9 16.07 -7.95 -10.83
C VAL A 9 14.78 -8.61 -10.36
N ALA A 10 13.76 -8.74 -11.23
CA ALA A 10 12.51 -9.43 -10.90
C ALA A 10 12.73 -10.92 -10.59
N ILE A 11 13.59 -11.62 -11.37
CA ILE A 11 13.92 -13.03 -11.12
C ILE A 11 14.72 -13.19 -9.82
N LEU A 12 15.66 -12.28 -9.52
CA LEU A 12 16.43 -12.31 -8.27
C LEU A 12 15.52 -12.01 -7.04
N SER A 13 14.54 -11.12 -7.18
CA SER A 13 13.55 -10.85 -6.13
C SER A 13 12.67 -12.07 -5.84
N LEU A 14 12.21 -12.78 -6.89
CA LEU A 14 11.43 -14.01 -6.74
C LEU A 14 12.25 -15.15 -6.11
N LEU A 15 13.54 -15.27 -6.45
CA LEU A 15 14.44 -16.27 -5.84
C LEU A 15 14.74 -15.93 -4.37
N PHE A 16 14.81 -14.65 -4.00
CA PHE A 16 15.05 -14.22 -2.62
C PHE A 16 13.82 -14.44 -1.74
N VAL A 17 12.61 -14.18 -2.25
CA VAL A 17 11.34 -14.50 -1.57
C VAL A 17 11.18 -16.00 -1.38
N GLY A 18 11.51 -16.81 -2.39
CA GLY A 18 11.49 -18.28 -2.29
C GLY A 18 12.48 -18.84 -1.26
N LEU A 19 13.64 -18.21 -1.10
CA LEU A 19 14.65 -18.62 -0.11
C LEU A 19 14.22 -18.27 1.33
N ILE A 20 13.57 -17.12 1.53
CA ILE A 20 13.04 -16.72 2.85
C ILE A 20 11.87 -17.64 3.23
N ALA A 21 10.97 -17.98 2.30
CA ALA A 21 9.88 -18.93 2.53
C ALA A 21 10.41 -20.32 2.91
N ALA A 22 11.44 -20.82 2.25
CA ALA A 22 12.06 -22.11 2.56
C ALA A 22 12.72 -22.15 3.97
N ILE A 23 13.26 -21.02 4.43
CA ILE A 23 13.84 -20.90 5.78
C ILE A 23 12.75 -20.82 6.85
N ALA A 24 11.63 -20.12 6.58
CA ALA A 24 10.51 -20.01 7.49
C ALA A 24 9.76 -21.34 7.67
N ILE A 25 9.60 -22.13 6.61
CA ILE A 25 8.98 -23.47 6.66
C ILE A 25 9.78 -24.41 7.56
N ASN A 26 11.12 -24.34 7.53
CA ASN A 26 11.97 -25.19 8.38
C ASN A 26 11.96 -24.78 9.87
N ALA A 27 11.65 -23.53 10.17
CA ALA A 27 11.53 -23.05 11.55
C ALA A 27 10.18 -23.39 12.21
N ASN A 28 9.11 -23.56 11.42
CA ASN A 28 7.74 -23.79 11.92
C ASN A 28 7.35 -25.29 12.02
N ALA A 29 8.18 -26.19 11.52
CA ALA A 29 7.93 -27.66 11.57
C ALA A 29 7.87 -28.25 13.00
N ASN A 30 8.14 -27.47 14.04
CA ASN A 30 8.18 -27.91 15.44
C ASN A 30 7.08 -27.32 16.35
N LYS A 31 6.04 -26.69 15.80
CA LYS A 31 4.89 -26.26 16.63
C LYS A 31 3.73 -27.28 16.54
N PRO A 32 3.15 -27.72 17.66
CA PRO A 32 2.04 -28.68 17.64
C PRO A 32 0.77 -28.04 17.07
N ILE A 33 0.24 -28.64 16.01
CA ILE A 33 -1.03 -28.26 15.40
C ILE A 33 -2.16 -28.66 16.33
N SER A 34 -2.95 -27.70 16.80
CA SER A 34 -4.20 -27.96 17.53
C SER A 34 -5.27 -28.45 16.54
N THR A 35 -5.46 -29.76 16.45
CA THR A 35 -6.52 -30.36 15.65
C THR A 35 -7.84 -30.32 16.40
N LYS A 36 -8.85 -29.58 15.90
CA LYS A 36 -10.25 -29.80 16.27
C LYS A 36 -10.73 -31.11 15.63
N PRO A 37 -11.57 -31.90 16.32
CA PRO A 37 -11.91 -33.25 15.88
C PRO A 37 -12.79 -33.24 14.62
N VAL A 38 -12.35 -34.00 13.63
CA VAL A 38 -13.12 -34.32 12.42
C VAL A 38 -14.32 -35.19 12.85
N THR A 39 -15.51 -34.78 12.44
CA THR A 39 -16.76 -35.51 12.67
C THR A 39 -16.71 -36.84 11.91
N THR A 40 -16.83 -37.94 12.64
CA THR A 40 -16.84 -39.32 12.17
C THR A 40 -18.04 -39.56 11.25
N ILE A 41 -17.78 -39.98 10.01
CA ILE A 41 -18.82 -40.45 9.09
C ILE A 41 -19.21 -41.85 9.56
N SER A 42 -20.50 -42.06 9.90
CA SER A 42 -21.06 -43.33 10.33
C SER A 42 -21.10 -44.33 9.16
N GLU A 43 -20.72 -45.55 9.49
CA GLU A 43 -20.72 -46.72 8.63
C GLU A 43 -22.09 -46.97 7.97
N ALA A 44 -22.07 -47.13 6.65
CA ALA A 44 -23.23 -47.55 5.88
C ALA A 44 -23.43 -49.08 5.99
N TYR A 45 -24.62 -49.45 6.44
CA TYR A 45 -25.19 -50.79 6.53
C TYR A 45 -25.24 -51.51 5.17
N ILE A 46 -24.70 -52.72 5.06
CA ILE A 46 -24.83 -53.60 3.92
C ILE A 46 -25.98 -54.57 4.18
N PRO A 47 -27.05 -54.59 3.37
CA PRO A 47 -28.04 -55.69 3.41
C PRO A 47 -27.62 -56.83 2.50
N SER A 48 -27.82 -58.07 3.02
CA SER A 48 -27.59 -59.34 2.38
C SER A 48 -28.54 -59.62 1.21
N GLU A 49 -28.05 -60.42 0.30
CA GLU A 49 -28.62 -60.93 -0.93
C GLU A 49 -30.07 -61.43 -0.88
N SER A 50 -30.84 -61.05 -1.90
CA SER A 50 -31.91 -61.93 -2.47
C SER A 50 -32.06 -61.64 -3.94
N SER A 51 -31.96 -62.70 -4.75
CA SER A 51 -32.05 -62.76 -6.20
C SER A 51 -33.39 -62.30 -6.74
N THR A 52 -33.47 -61.56 -7.87
CA THR A 52 -34.08 -61.98 -9.13
C THR A 52 -34.34 -60.80 -10.07
N SER A 53 -34.11 -61.07 -11.35
CA SER A 53 -34.57 -60.39 -12.60
C SER A 53 -33.88 -59.05 -13.02
N VAL A 54 -33.11 -59.24 -14.09
CA VAL A 54 -32.56 -58.21 -14.97
C VAL A 54 -33.66 -57.39 -15.59
N ILE A 55 -33.69 -56.12 -15.26
CA ILE A 55 -34.20 -55.04 -16.17
C ILE A 55 -33.00 -54.10 -16.32
N GLU A 56 -32.39 -54.07 -17.51
CA GLU A 56 -31.46 -53.02 -17.91
C GLU A 56 -32.24 -51.71 -17.97
N THR A 57 -32.15 -50.90 -16.90
CA THR A 57 -32.42 -49.50 -16.96
C THR A 57 -31.08 -48.80 -16.98
N GLU A 58 -30.83 -48.03 -18.05
CA GLU A 58 -29.70 -47.13 -18.09
C GLU A 58 -29.63 -46.32 -16.76
N PRO A 59 -28.46 -46.13 -16.15
CA PRO A 59 -28.37 -45.29 -14.96
C PRO A 59 -28.74 -43.85 -15.36
N GLU A 60 -29.80 -43.32 -14.79
CA GLU A 60 -30.06 -41.88 -14.80
C GLU A 60 -28.84 -41.24 -14.19
N GLU A 61 -28.06 -40.48 -14.96
CA GLU A 61 -26.98 -39.66 -14.49
C GLU A 61 -27.59 -38.65 -13.51
N GLU A 62 -27.42 -38.92 -12.23
CA GLU A 62 -27.75 -37.97 -11.17
C GLU A 62 -26.81 -36.77 -11.32
N ILE A 63 -27.34 -35.69 -11.94
CA ILE A 63 -26.59 -34.43 -12.04
C ILE A 63 -26.44 -33.88 -10.66
N ILE A 64 -25.29 -34.18 -10.03
CA ILE A 64 -24.88 -33.53 -8.77
C ILE A 64 -24.54 -32.08 -9.13
N ILE A 65 -25.46 -31.17 -8.85
CA ILE A 65 -25.21 -29.74 -8.91
C ILE A 65 -24.29 -29.43 -7.72
N LEU A 66 -23.00 -29.32 -8.00
CA LEU A 66 -22.06 -28.80 -7.03
C LEU A 66 -22.36 -27.31 -6.88
N GLU A 67 -23.05 -26.95 -5.79
CA GLU A 67 -23.13 -25.55 -5.39
C GLU A 67 -21.70 -25.04 -5.17
N ASN A 68 -21.36 -23.93 -5.83
CA ASN A 68 -20.13 -23.21 -5.55
C ASN A 68 -20.16 -22.80 -4.07
N VAL A 69 -19.39 -23.48 -3.25
CA VAL A 69 -19.16 -23.08 -1.86
C VAL A 69 -18.30 -21.82 -1.93
N GLU A 70 -18.93 -20.67 -1.76
CA GLU A 70 -18.23 -19.41 -1.63
C GLU A 70 -17.34 -19.49 -0.40
N VAL A 71 -16.04 -19.50 -0.62
CA VAL A 71 -15.06 -19.54 0.47
C VAL A 71 -15.05 -18.17 1.10
N GLU A 72 -15.56 -18.06 2.35
CA GLU A 72 -15.53 -16.83 3.11
C GLU A 72 -14.07 -16.43 3.37
N ARG A 73 -13.63 -15.35 2.71
CA ARG A 73 -12.31 -14.78 2.90
C ARG A 73 -12.32 -13.89 4.13
N VAL A 74 -11.46 -14.20 5.10
CA VAL A 74 -11.30 -13.39 6.30
C VAL A 74 -10.27 -12.30 6.01
N GLU A 75 -10.67 -11.04 6.14
CA GLU A 75 -9.78 -9.90 5.97
C GLU A 75 -8.78 -9.84 7.14
N PRO A 76 -7.45 -9.92 6.88
CA PRO A 76 -6.45 -9.80 7.92
C PRO A 76 -6.40 -8.37 8.47
N THR A 77 -6.24 -8.22 9.78
CA THR A 77 -6.21 -6.91 10.47
C THR A 77 -4.79 -6.42 10.75
N THR A 78 -3.80 -7.30 10.66
CA THR A 78 -2.39 -6.99 10.89
C THR A 78 -1.51 -7.52 9.74
N LEU A 79 -0.30 -6.99 9.62
CA LEU A 79 0.69 -7.47 8.65
C LEU A 79 1.08 -8.94 8.91
N GLU A 80 1.19 -9.35 10.17
CA GLU A 80 1.50 -10.75 10.54
C GLU A 80 0.37 -11.70 10.11
N GLU A 81 -0.89 -11.32 10.33
CA GLU A 81 -2.05 -12.08 9.86
C GLU A 81 -2.09 -12.14 8.33
N ALA A 82 -1.81 -11.04 7.64
CA ALA A 82 -1.78 -11.00 6.17
C ALA A 82 -0.68 -11.90 5.60
N ASN A 83 0.52 -11.88 6.18
CA ASN A 83 1.62 -12.78 5.79
C ASN A 83 1.24 -14.25 6.00
N THR A 84 0.65 -14.58 7.14
CA THR A 84 0.21 -15.94 7.46
C THR A 84 -0.89 -16.41 6.50
N ALA A 85 -1.85 -15.55 6.19
CA ALA A 85 -2.94 -15.86 5.26
C ALA A 85 -2.41 -16.10 3.85
N LEU A 86 -1.47 -15.28 3.38
CA LEU A 86 -0.82 -15.44 2.08
C LEU A 86 -0.01 -16.74 2.00
N GLU A 87 0.78 -17.08 3.02
CA GLU A 87 1.53 -18.33 3.07
C GLU A 87 0.60 -19.55 2.99
N ASN A 88 -0.52 -19.52 3.69
CA ASN A 88 -1.53 -20.58 3.65
C ASN A 88 -2.21 -20.68 2.27
N ALA A 89 -2.50 -19.56 1.63
CA ALA A 89 -3.08 -19.54 0.28
C ALA A 89 -2.11 -20.11 -0.77
N ILE A 90 -0.83 -19.76 -0.71
CA ILE A 90 0.22 -20.32 -1.58
C ILE A 90 0.34 -21.82 -1.37
N PHE A 91 0.39 -22.30 -0.12
CA PHE A 91 0.47 -23.73 0.19
C PHE A 91 -0.74 -24.50 -0.35
N ARG A 92 -1.95 -23.94 -0.20
CA ARG A 92 -3.18 -24.52 -0.75
C ARG A 92 -3.13 -24.60 -2.27
N LYS A 93 -2.70 -23.53 -2.95
CA LYS A 93 -2.55 -23.49 -4.40
C LYS A 93 -1.59 -24.57 -4.91
N ASP A 94 -0.41 -24.69 -4.31
CA ASP A 94 0.60 -25.67 -4.70
C ASP A 94 0.12 -27.10 -4.48
N THR A 95 -0.63 -27.34 -3.40
CA THR A 95 -1.24 -28.64 -3.11
C THR A 95 -2.32 -29.00 -4.13
N THR A 96 -3.24 -28.09 -4.44
CA THR A 96 -4.30 -28.31 -5.42
C THR A 96 -3.75 -28.47 -6.83
N ALA A 97 -2.74 -27.71 -7.21
CA ALA A 97 -2.05 -27.89 -8.48
C ALA A 97 -1.45 -29.28 -8.63
N SER A 98 -0.80 -29.79 -7.56
CA SER A 98 -0.22 -31.14 -7.56
C SER A 98 -1.29 -32.23 -7.70
N VAL A 99 -2.47 -32.06 -7.08
CA VAL A 99 -3.61 -33.00 -7.23
C VAL A 99 -4.14 -32.99 -8.65
N TYR A 100 -4.37 -31.78 -9.22
CA TYR A 100 -4.85 -31.63 -10.59
C TYR A 100 -3.90 -32.27 -11.60
N GLU A 101 -2.62 -31.96 -11.54
CA GLU A 101 -1.58 -32.53 -12.41
C GLU A 101 -1.49 -34.06 -12.24
N GLY A 102 -1.56 -34.56 -11.00
CA GLY A 102 -1.54 -35.99 -10.68
C GLY A 102 -2.70 -36.76 -11.36
N LEU A 103 -3.91 -36.19 -11.35
CA LEU A 103 -5.07 -36.79 -12.03
C LEU A 103 -4.87 -36.87 -13.53
N LEU A 104 -4.34 -35.80 -14.15
CA LEU A 104 -4.02 -35.79 -15.59
C LEU A 104 -2.94 -36.83 -15.96
N LEU A 105 -1.90 -36.98 -15.13
CA LEU A 105 -0.85 -37.99 -15.32
C LEU A 105 -1.38 -39.43 -15.21
N LEU A 106 -2.42 -39.67 -14.43
CA LEU A 106 -3.11 -40.97 -14.35
C LEU A 106 -4.03 -41.24 -15.54
N GLY A 107 -4.12 -40.32 -16.50
CA GLY A 107 -4.89 -40.46 -17.72
C GLY A 107 -6.36 -40.06 -17.60
N TYR A 108 -6.76 -39.41 -16.51
CA TYR A 108 -8.09 -38.80 -16.42
C TYR A 108 -8.15 -37.55 -17.31
N THR A 109 -9.29 -37.33 -17.94
CA THR A 109 -9.54 -36.15 -18.78
C THR A 109 -10.32 -35.08 -18.01
N GLU A 110 -10.40 -33.86 -18.56
CA GLU A 110 -11.18 -32.78 -17.97
C GLU A 110 -12.68 -33.06 -17.88
N GLU A 111 -13.19 -34.07 -18.61
CA GLU A 111 -14.59 -34.52 -18.53
C GLU A 111 -14.86 -35.33 -17.25
N HIS A 112 -13.83 -35.86 -16.61
CA HIS A 112 -14.00 -36.56 -15.34
C HIS A 112 -14.29 -35.59 -14.19
N LEU A 113 -15.33 -35.86 -13.41
CA LEU A 113 -15.76 -35.04 -12.29
C LEU A 113 -14.60 -34.67 -11.34
N ALA A 114 -13.75 -35.63 -11.00
CA ALA A 114 -12.59 -35.39 -10.11
C ALA A 114 -11.59 -34.36 -10.68
N VAL A 115 -11.36 -34.36 -11.99
CA VAL A 115 -10.48 -33.38 -12.66
C VAL A 115 -11.15 -32.01 -12.71
N ALA A 116 -12.44 -31.95 -13.02
CA ALA A 116 -13.21 -30.69 -13.02
C ALA A 116 -13.24 -30.05 -11.63
N MET A 117 -13.44 -30.86 -10.58
CA MET A 117 -13.37 -30.37 -9.17
C MET A 117 -11.98 -29.85 -8.82
N ALA A 118 -10.93 -30.61 -9.10
CA ALA A 118 -9.56 -30.19 -8.81
C ALA A 118 -9.16 -28.91 -9.57
N LYS A 119 -9.67 -28.72 -10.79
CA LYS A 119 -9.48 -27.52 -11.58
C LYS A 119 -10.17 -26.29 -10.95
N THR A 120 -11.41 -26.46 -10.48
CA THR A 120 -12.15 -25.41 -9.76
C THR A 120 -11.46 -25.06 -8.44
N ASP A 121 -11.02 -26.05 -7.68
CA ASP A 121 -10.29 -25.82 -6.41
C ASP A 121 -8.96 -25.11 -6.65
N LEU A 122 -8.26 -25.42 -7.74
CA LEU A 122 -7.03 -24.72 -8.13
C LEU A 122 -7.32 -23.25 -8.48
N GLN A 123 -8.36 -23.00 -9.28
CA GLN A 123 -8.76 -21.65 -9.63
C GLN A 123 -9.12 -20.82 -8.39
N ASN A 124 -9.91 -21.37 -7.45
CA ASN A 124 -10.24 -20.70 -6.20
C ASN A 124 -8.99 -20.42 -5.35
N ALA A 125 -8.03 -21.34 -5.33
CA ALA A 125 -6.77 -21.15 -4.60
C ALA A 125 -5.86 -20.09 -5.24
N GLU A 126 -5.88 -19.94 -6.58
CA GLU A 126 -5.19 -18.86 -7.29
C GLU A 126 -5.80 -17.49 -6.97
N GLU A 127 -7.12 -17.39 -6.93
CA GLU A 127 -7.84 -16.18 -6.53
C GLU A 127 -7.56 -15.80 -5.06
N ASP A 128 -7.44 -16.79 -4.16
CA ASP A 128 -7.06 -16.54 -2.76
C ASP A 128 -5.63 -15.99 -2.65
N VAL A 129 -4.69 -16.49 -3.43
CA VAL A 129 -3.31 -15.94 -3.47
C VAL A 129 -3.32 -14.49 -3.95
N GLU A 130 -4.08 -14.16 -4.99
CA GLU A 130 -4.20 -12.78 -5.48
C GLU A 130 -4.78 -11.86 -4.39
N TYR A 131 -5.90 -12.25 -3.79
CA TYR A 131 -6.54 -11.50 -2.71
C TYR A 131 -5.61 -11.24 -1.51
N TYR A 132 -4.96 -12.30 -0.99
CA TYR A 132 -4.09 -12.13 0.18
C TYR A 132 -2.77 -11.43 -0.15
N THR A 133 -2.31 -11.45 -1.40
CA THR A 133 -1.19 -10.63 -1.85
C THR A 133 -1.55 -9.14 -1.78
N GLU A 134 -2.75 -8.77 -2.23
CA GLU A 134 -3.25 -7.39 -2.11
C GLU A 134 -3.38 -6.96 -0.64
N GLN A 135 -3.95 -7.82 0.21
CA GLN A 135 -4.08 -7.53 1.64
C GLN A 135 -2.72 -7.34 2.32
N GLN A 136 -1.72 -8.17 1.98
CA GLN A 136 -0.36 -8.02 2.51
C GLN A 136 0.24 -6.65 2.12
N LEU A 137 0.09 -6.23 0.87
CA LEU A 137 0.61 -4.94 0.41
C LEU A 137 -0.06 -3.78 1.15
N ILE A 138 -1.38 -3.83 1.35
CA ILE A 138 -2.12 -2.81 2.11
C ILE A 138 -1.58 -2.72 3.54
N ARG A 139 -1.46 -3.84 4.26
CA ARG A 139 -0.97 -3.86 5.65
C ARG A 139 0.50 -3.44 5.76
N GLN A 140 1.32 -3.78 4.75
CA GLN A 140 2.71 -3.31 4.70
C GLN A 140 2.79 -1.79 4.54
N GLU A 141 1.93 -1.21 3.70
CA GLU A 141 1.88 0.24 3.52
C GLU A 141 1.41 0.95 4.81
N GLU A 142 0.36 0.44 5.48
CA GLU A 142 -0.10 0.95 6.77
C GLU A 142 0.99 0.93 7.84
N GLU A 143 1.76 -0.16 7.93
CA GLU A 143 2.87 -0.29 8.87
C GLU A 143 4.00 0.70 8.54
N ASN A 144 4.32 0.90 7.26
CA ASN A 144 5.30 1.88 6.82
C ASN A 144 4.87 3.31 7.21
N TRP A 145 3.58 3.66 7.06
CA TRP A 145 3.06 4.95 7.48
C TRP A 145 3.08 5.12 9.00
N ARG A 146 2.78 4.06 9.75
CA ARG A 146 2.88 4.06 11.21
C ARG A 146 4.31 4.34 11.67
N MET A 147 5.30 3.66 11.10
CA MET A 147 6.72 3.88 11.42
C MET A 147 7.17 5.30 11.09
N ARG A 148 6.75 5.85 9.93
CA ARG A 148 7.04 7.25 9.56
C ARG A 148 6.43 8.25 10.54
N ALA A 149 5.19 7.99 10.98
CA ALA A 149 4.52 8.84 11.95
C ALA A 149 5.14 8.76 13.35
N GLU A 150 5.76 7.65 13.72
CA GLU A 150 6.53 7.53 14.96
C GLU A 150 7.87 8.27 14.89
N GLU A 151 8.54 8.23 13.73
CA GLU A 151 9.84 8.89 13.55
C GLU A 151 9.73 10.41 13.35
N TYR A 152 8.80 10.84 12.47
CA TYR A 152 8.57 12.25 12.12
C TYR A 152 7.06 12.57 12.10
N PRO A 153 6.41 12.71 13.27
CA PRO A 153 4.96 12.87 13.35
C PRO A 153 4.44 14.10 12.60
N VAL A 154 5.08 15.26 12.75
CA VAL A 154 4.63 16.49 12.09
C VAL A 154 4.88 16.46 10.58
N ALA A 155 6.04 15.98 10.15
CA ALA A 155 6.35 15.84 8.73
C ALA A 155 5.42 14.83 8.05
N THR A 156 5.10 13.72 8.71
CA THR A 156 4.16 12.71 8.20
C THR A 156 2.75 13.27 8.12
N GLN A 157 2.29 13.99 9.15
CA GLN A 157 0.99 14.68 9.14
C GLN A 157 0.91 15.69 8.00
N ALA A 158 1.94 16.52 7.83
CA ALA A 158 1.98 17.52 6.75
C ALA A 158 1.96 16.87 5.37
N TRP A 159 2.73 15.79 5.17
CA TRP A 159 2.75 15.04 3.92
C TRP A 159 1.37 14.47 3.57
N LEU A 160 0.76 13.73 4.51
CA LEU A 160 -0.54 13.11 4.30
C LEU A 160 -1.63 14.16 4.03
N TYR A 161 -1.61 15.27 4.75
CA TYR A 161 -2.56 16.35 4.54
C TYR A 161 -2.41 16.98 3.15
N MET A 162 -1.19 17.30 2.74
CA MET A 162 -0.93 17.83 1.39
C MET A 162 -1.39 16.88 0.29
N LYS A 163 -1.15 15.58 0.45
CA LYS A 163 -1.53 14.57 -0.53
C LYS A 163 -3.04 14.34 -0.58
N ASN A 164 -3.66 14.09 0.56
CA ASN A 164 -5.03 13.59 0.64
C ASN A 164 -6.08 14.72 0.64
N GLU A 165 -5.81 15.82 1.34
CA GLU A 165 -6.77 16.93 1.49
C GLU A 165 -6.49 18.06 0.48
N LEU A 166 -5.23 18.40 0.23
CA LEU A 166 -4.92 19.45 -0.73
C LEU A 166 -4.83 18.93 -2.18
N GLY A 167 -4.72 17.61 -2.37
CA GLY A 167 -4.67 16.97 -3.68
C GLY A 167 -3.35 17.20 -4.43
N PHE A 168 -2.24 17.43 -3.72
CA PHE A 168 -0.93 17.61 -4.32
C PHE A 168 -0.32 16.27 -4.75
N SER A 169 0.42 16.28 -5.86
CA SER A 169 1.21 15.11 -6.27
C SER A 169 2.38 14.88 -5.30
N ASP A 170 2.95 13.68 -5.29
CA ASP A 170 4.12 13.35 -4.46
C ASP A 170 5.31 14.28 -4.76
N ILE A 171 5.49 14.68 -6.02
CA ILE A 171 6.51 15.65 -6.44
C ILE A 171 6.28 17.02 -5.78
N VAL A 172 5.04 17.49 -5.76
CA VAL A 172 4.69 18.80 -5.15
C VAL A 172 4.80 18.72 -3.64
N CYS A 173 4.31 17.65 -3.01
CA CYS A 173 4.47 17.42 -1.58
C CYS A 173 5.95 17.47 -1.17
N ALA A 174 6.81 16.76 -1.89
CA ALA A 174 8.25 16.75 -1.61
C ALA A 174 8.91 18.11 -1.82
N GLY A 175 8.54 18.82 -2.89
CA GLY A 175 9.05 20.16 -3.17
C GLY A 175 8.70 21.19 -2.10
N VAL A 176 7.45 21.18 -1.64
CA VAL A 176 6.96 22.03 -0.53
C VAL A 176 7.65 21.62 0.78
N MET A 177 7.73 20.32 1.07
CA MET A 177 8.41 19.79 2.26
C MET A 177 9.87 20.25 2.32
N GLY A 178 10.60 20.22 1.20
CA GLY A 178 11.97 20.70 1.12
C GLY A 178 12.14 22.17 1.48
N ASN A 179 11.13 23.00 1.18
CA ASN A 179 11.09 24.40 1.59
C ASN A 179 10.79 24.55 3.08
N MET A 180 9.79 23.82 3.59
CA MET A 180 9.47 23.81 5.04
C MET A 180 10.67 23.42 5.88
N MET A 181 11.38 22.37 5.51
CA MET A 181 12.59 21.94 6.20
C MET A 181 13.68 23.01 6.26
N ALA A 182 13.82 23.78 5.19
CA ALA A 182 14.78 24.88 5.17
C ALA A 182 14.35 26.06 6.05
N GLU A 183 13.05 26.30 6.22
CA GLU A 183 12.48 27.39 7.02
C GLU A 183 12.39 27.05 8.51
N CYS A 184 12.00 25.83 8.85
CA CYS A 184 11.87 25.41 10.27
C CYS A 184 13.19 24.93 10.89
N GLY A 185 14.30 24.93 10.16
CA GLY A 185 15.57 24.37 10.67
C GLY A 185 15.60 22.86 10.78
N GLY A 186 14.57 22.16 10.29
CA GLY A 186 14.51 20.70 10.22
C GLY A 186 15.39 20.18 9.09
N CYS A 187 16.25 19.21 9.39
CA CYS A 187 17.02 18.49 8.39
C CYS A 187 17.07 17.03 8.81
N TRP A 188 16.08 16.21 8.62
CA TRP A 188 16.12 14.74 8.83
C TRP A 188 16.83 14.25 10.11
N THR A 189 17.23 15.15 11.00
CA THR A 189 17.76 14.89 12.34
C THR A 189 16.75 15.25 13.43
N SER A 190 15.68 15.95 13.04
CA SER A 190 14.55 16.34 13.88
C SER A 190 13.31 16.49 13.01
N ASP A 191 12.14 16.30 13.61
CA ASP A 191 10.86 16.54 12.96
C ASP A 191 10.66 18.02 12.59
N LEU A 192 9.67 18.32 11.74
CA LEU A 192 9.30 19.70 11.43
C LEU A 192 8.80 20.42 12.69
N ASP A 193 9.32 21.61 12.95
CA ASP A 193 8.79 22.49 13.98
C ASP A 193 7.70 23.40 13.38
N TRP A 194 6.45 23.00 13.55
CA TRP A 194 5.30 23.73 12.99
C TRP A 194 5.01 25.06 13.73
N ASP A 195 5.49 25.24 14.96
CA ASP A 195 5.27 26.47 15.78
C ASP A 195 6.53 27.33 15.86
N VAL A 196 7.45 27.21 14.91
CA VAL A 196 8.66 28.03 14.89
C VAL A 196 8.31 29.52 14.89
N ARG A 197 8.81 30.23 15.90
CA ARG A 197 8.68 31.67 16.06
C ARG A 197 10.06 32.30 15.97
N SER A 198 10.41 32.77 14.80
CA SER A 198 11.60 33.60 14.63
C SER A 198 11.28 35.07 15.01
N TYR A 199 12.30 35.94 15.03
CA TYR A 199 12.10 37.35 15.34
C TYR A 199 10.98 38.02 14.51
N SER A 200 10.81 37.62 13.26
CA SER A 200 9.81 38.17 12.34
C SER A 200 8.87 37.12 11.75
N GLY A 201 9.33 35.87 11.60
CA GLY A 201 8.61 34.79 10.92
C GLY A 201 7.78 33.92 11.87
N TYR A 202 6.84 33.17 11.29
CA TYR A 202 6.01 32.18 12.00
C TYR A 202 5.77 30.93 11.16
N GLY A 203 5.82 29.79 11.81
CA GLY A 203 5.37 28.52 11.28
C GLY A 203 6.31 27.89 10.26
N MET A 204 5.83 26.82 9.63
CA MET A 204 6.62 25.97 8.71
C MET A 204 7.12 26.73 7.46
N ILE A 205 6.47 27.81 7.07
CA ILE A 205 6.82 28.63 5.90
C ILE A 205 7.49 29.94 6.31
N GLN A 206 7.59 30.22 7.61
CA GLN A 206 8.12 31.48 8.15
C GLN A 206 7.43 32.73 7.61
N TRP A 207 6.09 32.73 7.61
CA TRP A 207 5.31 33.91 7.20
C TRP A 207 5.72 35.19 7.92
N LEU A 208 5.87 36.26 7.16
CA LEU A 208 6.29 37.57 7.62
C LEU A 208 5.14 38.60 7.53
N ASP A 209 5.21 39.65 8.32
CA ASP A 209 4.42 40.88 8.21
C ASP A 209 2.92 40.63 7.94
N GLY A 210 2.41 41.21 6.84
CA GLY A 210 0.99 41.12 6.47
C GLY A 210 0.50 39.72 6.18
N ARG A 211 1.34 38.82 5.69
CA ARG A 211 0.98 37.40 5.46
C ARG A 211 0.75 36.71 6.82
N LYS A 212 1.64 36.90 7.79
CA LYS A 212 1.49 36.40 9.15
C LYS A 212 0.23 36.96 9.84
N GLN A 213 -0.02 38.27 9.70
CA GLN A 213 -1.23 38.90 10.24
C GLN A 213 -2.50 38.29 9.61
N GLN A 214 -2.50 38.04 8.30
CA GLN A 214 -3.62 37.42 7.61
C GLN A 214 -3.83 35.96 8.08
N LEU A 215 -2.79 35.16 8.22
CA LEU A 215 -2.85 33.82 8.78
C LEU A 215 -3.51 33.84 10.16
N PHE A 216 -3.03 34.70 11.08
CA PHE A 216 -3.57 34.81 12.42
C PHE A 216 -5.00 35.36 12.46
N SER A 217 -5.38 36.23 11.53
CA SER A 217 -6.75 36.75 11.46
C SER A 217 -7.77 35.66 11.06
N ILE A 218 -7.33 34.64 10.33
CA ILE A 218 -8.19 33.55 9.87
C ILE A 218 -8.22 32.41 10.89
N TYR A 219 -7.06 32.01 11.41
CA TYR A 219 -6.91 30.77 12.20
C TYR A 219 -6.53 31.00 13.68
N GLY A 220 -6.41 32.27 14.10
CA GLY A 220 -5.95 32.61 15.47
C GLY A 220 -4.43 32.59 15.61
N ASP A 221 -3.97 32.87 16.86
CA ASP A 221 -2.54 33.09 17.13
C ASP A 221 -1.68 31.82 17.15
N ASN A 222 -2.31 30.64 17.01
CA ASN A 222 -1.64 29.34 17.02
C ASN A 222 -2.25 28.40 15.98
N PRO A 223 -2.12 28.70 14.65
CA PRO A 223 -2.64 27.84 13.58
C PRO A 223 -1.98 26.46 13.63
N SER A 224 -2.79 25.40 13.52
CA SER A 224 -2.30 24.03 13.41
C SER A 224 -1.50 23.79 12.13
N VAL A 225 -0.92 22.59 12.00
CA VAL A 225 -0.23 22.16 10.78
C VAL A 225 -1.17 22.29 9.57
N GLU A 226 -2.39 21.78 9.68
CA GLU A 226 -3.40 21.81 8.62
C GLU A 226 -3.80 23.26 8.25
N ASN A 227 -4.04 24.10 9.27
CA ASN A 227 -4.38 25.50 9.03
C ASN A 227 -3.28 26.27 8.28
N GLN A 228 -2.02 25.97 8.58
CA GLN A 228 -0.87 26.54 7.89
C GLN A 228 -0.81 26.05 6.44
N LEU A 229 -1.09 24.78 6.18
CA LEU A 229 -1.11 24.19 4.85
C LEU A 229 -2.30 24.70 4.02
N ASP A 230 -3.47 24.85 4.62
CA ASP A 230 -4.64 25.49 3.98
C ASP A 230 -4.32 26.93 3.58
N PHE A 231 -3.74 27.70 4.49
CA PHE A 231 -3.36 29.07 4.20
C PHE A 231 -2.33 29.17 3.06
N MET A 232 -1.33 28.27 3.06
CA MET A 232 -0.36 28.19 1.95
C MET A 232 -1.07 27.90 0.62
N LYS A 233 -1.99 26.93 0.60
CA LYS A 233 -2.80 26.62 -0.60
C LYS A 233 -3.60 27.84 -1.05
N ASP A 234 -4.25 28.53 -0.12
CA ASP A 234 -5.03 29.73 -0.40
C ASP A 234 -4.18 30.87 -0.98
N GLU A 235 -2.95 31.05 -0.49
CA GLU A 235 -1.99 31.99 -1.06
C GLU A 235 -1.50 31.59 -2.46
N LEU A 236 -1.40 30.29 -2.76
CA LEU A 236 -1.03 29.81 -4.10
C LEU A 236 -2.15 30.05 -5.11
N TYR A 237 -3.40 29.81 -4.73
CA TYR A 237 -4.54 29.86 -5.65
C TYR A 237 -5.34 31.18 -5.59
N GLY A 238 -5.21 31.94 -4.52
CA GLY A 238 -6.01 33.17 -4.28
C GLY A 238 -7.44 32.85 -3.90
N THR A 239 -7.61 31.88 -3.00
CA THR A 239 -8.92 31.40 -2.53
C THR A 239 -9.24 31.90 -1.11
N ASN A 240 -10.47 31.69 -0.67
CA ASN A 240 -10.94 31.99 0.70
C ASN A 240 -10.64 33.42 1.22
N GLY A 241 -10.52 34.41 0.30
CA GLY A 241 -10.21 35.80 0.68
C GLY A 241 -8.72 36.03 0.98
N VAL A 242 -7.87 35.03 0.77
CA VAL A 242 -6.42 35.16 0.92
C VAL A 242 -5.79 35.77 -0.36
N THR A 243 -4.84 36.67 -0.17
CA THR A 243 -4.16 37.31 -1.28
C THR A 243 -3.26 36.32 -2.00
N LYS A 244 -3.49 36.14 -3.32
CA LYS A 244 -2.64 35.29 -4.17
C LYS A 244 -1.20 35.80 -4.20
N GLN A 245 -0.25 34.93 -3.90
CA GLN A 245 1.17 35.28 -3.82
C GLN A 245 1.96 34.99 -5.10
N VAL A 246 1.43 34.16 -5.98
CA VAL A 246 2.08 33.77 -7.25
C VAL A 246 1.18 34.07 -8.45
N THR A 247 1.74 34.31 -9.60
CA THR A 247 0.97 34.40 -10.86
C THR A 247 0.58 32.98 -11.31
N ASP A 248 -0.39 32.88 -12.26
CA ASP A 248 -0.80 31.58 -12.80
C ASP A 248 0.37 30.83 -13.45
N SER A 249 1.23 31.52 -14.20
CA SER A 249 2.43 30.89 -14.80
C SER A 249 3.48 30.49 -13.79
N GLN A 250 3.55 31.11 -12.62
CA GLN A 250 4.45 30.69 -11.52
C GLN A 250 3.86 29.52 -10.78
N LEU A 251 2.56 29.54 -10.54
CA LEU A 251 1.84 28.39 -9.96
C LEU A 251 2.01 27.15 -10.83
N ASP A 252 1.82 27.27 -12.13
CA ASP A 252 1.99 26.19 -13.10
C ASP A 252 3.38 25.52 -13.00
N LYS A 253 4.44 26.31 -12.84
CA LYS A 253 5.80 25.79 -12.63
C LYS A 253 6.00 25.06 -11.31
N ILE A 254 5.19 25.35 -10.31
CA ILE A 254 5.23 24.65 -9.01
C ILE A 254 4.47 23.32 -9.12
N ILE A 255 3.21 23.38 -9.57
CA ILE A 255 2.31 22.22 -9.54
C ILE A 255 2.58 21.19 -10.64
N ASN A 256 3.16 21.60 -11.77
CA ASN A 256 3.50 20.73 -12.91
C ASN A 256 5.02 20.50 -13.03
N ALA A 257 5.76 20.66 -11.94
CA ALA A 257 7.18 20.31 -11.91
C ALA A 257 7.39 18.83 -12.19
N GLU A 258 8.43 18.49 -12.93
CA GLU A 258 8.72 17.08 -13.31
C GLU A 258 9.52 16.34 -12.23
N THR A 259 10.20 17.09 -11.35
CA THR A 259 11.01 16.55 -10.26
C THR A 259 10.74 17.28 -8.94
N PRO A 260 10.93 16.62 -7.78
CA PRO A 260 10.84 17.28 -6.47
C PRO A 260 11.78 18.50 -6.36
N GLU A 261 12.98 18.37 -6.92
CA GLU A 261 13.99 19.45 -6.94
C GLU A 261 13.54 20.66 -7.72
N ASP A 262 12.88 20.47 -8.86
CA ASP A 262 12.37 21.56 -9.69
C ASP A 262 11.17 22.23 -9.04
N CYS A 263 10.29 21.44 -8.41
CA CYS A 263 9.20 21.96 -7.59
C CYS A 263 9.74 22.83 -6.44
N ALA A 264 10.71 22.31 -5.68
CA ALA A 264 11.32 23.05 -4.56
C ALA A 264 11.98 24.35 -5.05
N TYR A 265 12.67 24.32 -6.18
CA TYR A 265 13.27 25.50 -6.76
C TYR A 265 12.22 26.53 -7.19
N ALA A 266 11.16 26.10 -7.86
CA ALA A 266 10.06 26.96 -8.28
C ALA A 266 9.34 27.58 -7.07
N PHE A 267 9.03 26.80 -6.06
CA PHE A 267 8.41 27.27 -4.83
C PHE A 267 9.30 28.30 -4.10
N ALA A 268 10.60 28.01 -3.95
CA ALA A 268 11.57 28.92 -3.35
C ALA A 268 11.69 30.25 -4.12
N CYS A 269 11.64 30.18 -5.45
CA CYS A 269 11.75 31.39 -6.29
C CYS A 269 10.50 32.27 -6.29
N TYR A 270 9.34 31.62 -6.40
CA TYR A 270 8.10 32.37 -6.72
C TYR A 270 7.24 32.61 -5.49
N TYR A 271 7.17 31.66 -4.60
CA TYR A 271 6.34 31.74 -3.40
C TYR A 271 7.12 32.27 -2.18
N GLU A 272 8.26 31.65 -1.84
CA GLU A 272 9.13 32.08 -0.73
C GLU A 272 9.95 33.35 -1.08
N ARG A 273 10.30 33.51 -2.35
CA ARG A 273 11.14 34.61 -2.86
C ARG A 273 12.50 34.67 -2.15
N CYS A 274 13.02 33.50 -1.77
CA CYS A 274 14.29 33.42 -1.07
C CYS A 274 15.50 33.72 -1.98
N GLY A 275 16.61 34.14 -1.35
CA GLY A 275 17.87 34.45 -2.05
C GLY A 275 18.43 33.20 -2.76
N GLU A 276 19.17 33.43 -3.86
CA GLU A 276 19.67 32.37 -4.74
C GLU A 276 20.53 31.33 -4.01
N GLY A 277 21.37 31.75 -3.06
CA GLY A 277 22.23 30.86 -2.28
C GLY A 277 21.50 29.84 -1.39
N HIS A 278 20.21 30.04 -1.15
CA HIS A 278 19.41 29.14 -0.29
C HIS A 278 18.54 28.16 -1.09
N ARG A 279 18.51 28.25 -2.42
CA ARG A 279 17.60 27.45 -3.25
C ARG A 279 18.08 26.02 -3.45
N TRP A 280 19.38 25.81 -3.50
CA TRP A 280 19.94 24.49 -3.75
C TRP A 280 19.73 23.52 -2.57
N VAL A 281 19.81 24.01 -1.32
CA VAL A 281 19.58 23.17 -0.14
C VAL A 281 18.14 22.66 -0.07
N ARG A 282 17.17 23.49 -0.52
CA ARG A 282 15.75 23.11 -0.57
C ARG A 282 15.51 22.00 -1.58
N ARG A 283 16.26 21.99 -2.69
CA ARG A 283 16.24 20.90 -3.69
C ARG A 283 16.74 19.58 -3.09
N ASP A 284 17.85 19.61 -2.36
CA ASP A 284 18.35 18.40 -1.69
C ASP A 284 17.38 17.87 -0.63
N TYR A 285 16.75 18.78 0.13
CA TYR A 285 15.73 18.39 1.10
C TYR A 285 14.47 17.80 0.41
N ALA A 286 14.04 18.37 -0.71
CA ALA A 286 12.92 17.84 -1.48
C ALA A 286 13.20 16.44 -2.02
N ARG A 287 14.40 16.21 -2.57
CA ARG A 287 14.82 14.88 -3.03
C ARG A 287 14.76 13.87 -1.88
N ARG A 288 15.30 14.21 -0.71
CA ARG A 288 15.27 13.35 0.48
C ARG A 288 13.85 13.11 0.98
N ALA A 289 12.99 14.14 0.95
CA ALA A 289 11.58 13.97 1.30
C ALA A 289 10.90 12.96 0.37
N TYR A 290 11.15 13.06 -0.92
CA TYR A 290 10.62 12.11 -1.89
C TYR A 290 11.12 10.68 -1.65
N GLU A 291 12.44 10.52 -1.45
CA GLU A 291 13.04 9.21 -1.14
C GLU A 291 12.48 8.60 0.16
N TYR A 292 12.15 9.42 1.15
CA TYR A 292 11.62 8.94 2.43
C TYR A 292 10.14 8.57 2.38
N PHE A 293 9.30 9.40 1.72
CA PHE A 293 7.85 9.21 1.74
C PHE A 293 7.32 8.36 0.57
N VAL A 294 8.05 8.29 -0.54
CA VAL A 294 7.64 7.54 -1.74
C VAL A 294 8.48 6.28 -1.94
N GLY A 295 9.75 6.30 -1.60
CA GLY A 295 10.68 5.16 -1.70
C GLY A 295 11.58 5.23 -2.91
#